data_caf7a470c3385f22d5c45ae4362a761d
#
_entry.id   caf7a470c3385f22d5c45ae4362a761d
#
_cell.length_a   1.000
_cell.length_b   1.000
_cell.length_c   1.000
_cell.angle_alpha   90.00
_cell.angle_beta   90.00
_cell.angle_gamma   90.00
#
_symmetry.space_group_name_H-M   'P 1'
#
loop_
_entity.id
_entity.type
_entity.pdbx_description
1 polymer ?
#
loop_
_entity_poly.entity_id
_entity_poly.type
_entity_poly.pdbx_seq_one_letter_code
_entity_poly.pdbx_strand_id
1 'polypeptide(L)'
;MKENVDHHVPVLIVGGSLVGLCTSLFLGRHGIEHMVVEKHAGTSLHPRGRGINVRTMELFRVADVEHRIREAASVLADNHGILQGGSLTGDDQEWLFEEIDPGGALARFSPSSWCLCSQNDIEPVLMSVTPSLGADLRFSTELLSFDQDPGGVTAIVKNRDTGEHSTVRADYLVAADGPRSPVREQLRIGQNGSGDLFHNVSITFRSRMLAHVVGDRRFIVCYLTRPDADGALLPVDNGERWVFHAPWHPDRGETLEDFTDERCVEHIRRAVGAPDLDVEITGKAPWHAAERVAERYGVGRVFLAGDAAHEMSPTGAFGSNTGIQDAHNLAWKLAAVLGGSAGPGLLQTYEAERLPVARATSERASARSAEHSHPGYEPDPEILPATEPEPDPEPGAAPRGGGRQGGVLSVAMGYRYNRGAVLGADPEQPVVPDRMRLSGEPGSRAPHMWLCGPGEPEPKSSVDLYERSFVLLSSEDTPWCAAARSVAEQLGLPLDAYALGTGPEADLIPANGGDWTEVHGTTPEGAVLVRPDGFVAWRSAQAVADPEAVLHEVLTTLLDRA
;
A
#
# COMPACT_ATOMS: atom_id res chain seq x y z
N MET A 1 -12.75 -41.21 1.41
CA MET A 1 -11.89 -41.25 2.60
C MET A 1 -11.98 -39.85 3.21
N LYS A 2 -12.26 -39.69 4.49
CA LYS A 2 -12.09 -38.38 5.13
C LYS A 2 -10.57 -38.13 5.14
N GLU A 3 -10.11 -37.15 4.34
CA GLU A 3 -8.73 -36.69 4.47
C GLU A 3 -8.49 -36.28 5.92
N ASN A 4 -7.42 -36.77 6.49
CA ASN A 4 -7.05 -36.43 7.85
C ASN A 4 -6.57 -34.97 7.80
N VAL A 5 -7.34 -34.03 8.32
CA VAL A 5 -7.00 -32.62 8.40
C VAL A 5 -6.20 -32.41 9.67
N ASP A 6 -4.96 -31.92 9.55
CA ASP A 6 -4.07 -31.70 10.70
C ASP A 6 -4.32 -30.35 11.37
N HIS A 7 -4.74 -29.34 10.60
CA HIS A 7 -5.01 -27.99 11.08
C HIS A 7 -6.28 -27.40 10.46
N HIS A 8 -7.06 -26.70 11.30
CA HIS A 8 -8.20 -25.90 10.87
C HIS A 8 -7.97 -24.43 11.24
N VAL A 9 -8.11 -23.52 10.27
CA VAL A 9 -7.96 -22.07 10.48
C VAL A 9 -8.99 -21.31 9.65
N PRO A 10 -9.50 -20.17 10.12
CA PRO A 10 -10.38 -19.33 9.31
C PRO A 10 -9.71 -18.85 8.01
N VAL A 11 -8.43 -18.41 8.09
CA VAL A 11 -7.71 -17.91 6.93
C VAL A 11 -6.29 -18.52 6.86
N LEU A 12 -5.95 -19.05 5.69
CA LEU A 12 -4.57 -19.44 5.35
C LEU A 12 -3.95 -18.35 4.46
N ILE A 13 -2.83 -17.79 4.89
CA ILE A 13 -2.04 -16.81 4.12
C ILE A 13 -0.82 -17.52 3.55
N VAL A 14 -0.60 -17.43 2.26
CA VAL A 14 0.55 -18.00 1.55
C VAL A 14 1.51 -16.88 1.16
N GLY A 15 2.71 -16.90 1.77
CA GLY A 15 3.73 -15.85 1.66
C GLY A 15 3.85 -15.04 2.94
N GLY A 16 5.03 -15.06 3.57
CA GLY A 16 5.36 -14.39 4.84
C GLY A 16 6.25 -13.15 4.67
N SER A 17 6.16 -12.47 3.53
CA SER A 17 6.81 -11.19 3.29
C SER A 17 5.83 -10.03 3.58
N LEU A 18 6.18 -8.80 3.21
CA LEU A 18 5.50 -7.56 3.59
C LEU A 18 3.97 -7.62 3.47
N VAL A 19 3.43 -8.03 2.32
CA VAL A 19 1.97 -8.05 2.09
C VAL A 19 1.29 -9.15 2.91
N GLY A 20 1.90 -10.35 3.00
CA GLY A 20 1.36 -11.43 3.83
C GLY A 20 1.38 -11.09 5.32
N LEU A 21 2.45 -10.47 5.81
CA LEU A 21 2.53 -9.99 7.20
C LEU A 21 1.55 -8.84 7.47
N CYS A 22 1.32 -7.94 6.51
CA CYS A 22 0.28 -6.90 6.63
C CYS A 22 -1.13 -7.52 6.62
N THR A 23 -1.37 -8.54 5.78
CA THR A 23 -2.63 -9.30 5.83
C THR A 23 -2.85 -9.92 7.21
N SER A 24 -1.78 -10.53 7.76
CA SER A 24 -1.77 -11.09 9.11
C SER A 24 -2.06 -10.03 10.18
N LEU A 25 -1.41 -8.87 10.11
CA LEU A 25 -1.67 -7.75 11.02
C LEU A 25 -3.15 -7.35 11.00
N PHE A 26 -3.68 -7.05 9.82
CA PHE A 26 -5.05 -6.54 9.69
C PHE A 26 -6.11 -7.57 10.06
N LEU A 27 -5.95 -8.85 9.70
CA LEU A 27 -6.85 -9.92 10.16
C LEU A 27 -6.82 -10.05 11.70
N GLY A 28 -5.62 -10.03 12.27
CA GLY A 28 -5.44 -10.10 13.72
C GLY A 28 -6.06 -8.91 14.45
N ARG A 29 -5.99 -7.70 13.88
CA ARG A 29 -6.67 -6.50 14.40
C ARG A 29 -8.19 -6.66 14.42
N HIS A 30 -8.75 -7.43 13.50
CA HIS A 30 -10.17 -7.81 13.49
C HIS A 30 -10.48 -9.06 14.34
N GLY A 31 -9.49 -9.62 15.03
CA GLY A 31 -9.68 -10.80 15.90
C GLY A 31 -9.83 -12.11 15.14
N ILE A 32 -9.41 -12.19 13.88
CA ILE A 32 -9.47 -13.41 13.07
C ILE A 32 -8.18 -14.20 13.25
N GLU A 33 -8.31 -15.42 13.78
CA GLU A 33 -7.21 -16.38 13.82
C GLU A 33 -6.81 -16.80 12.39
N HIS A 34 -5.50 -16.94 12.16
CA HIS A 34 -5.00 -17.25 10.82
C HIS A 34 -3.62 -17.90 10.88
N MET A 35 -3.28 -18.64 9.81
CA MET A 35 -1.97 -19.24 9.62
C MET A 35 -1.26 -18.57 8.46
N VAL A 36 0.03 -18.26 8.63
CA VAL A 36 0.91 -17.77 7.57
C VAL A 36 1.94 -18.85 7.26
N VAL A 37 2.04 -19.26 6.00
CA VAL A 37 3.08 -20.19 5.53
C VAL A 37 4.06 -19.46 4.60
N GLU A 38 5.36 -19.59 4.89
CA GLU A 38 6.46 -19.00 4.11
C GLU A 38 7.52 -20.05 3.82
N LYS A 39 7.84 -20.23 2.55
CA LYS A 39 8.81 -21.26 2.10
C LYS A 39 10.26 -20.99 2.51
N HIS A 40 10.62 -19.74 2.79
CA HIS A 40 11.94 -19.37 3.28
C HIS A 40 12.01 -19.45 4.80
N ALA A 41 13.22 -19.57 5.34
CA ALA A 41 13.45 -19.67 6.80
C ALA A 41 13.24 -18.33 7.53
N GLY A 42 13.06 -17.25 6.81
CA GLY A 42 12.85 -15.90 7.36
C GLY A 42 12.52 -14.90 6.27
N THR A 43 12.43 -13.63 6.66
CA THR A 43 12.22 -12.52 5.74
C THR A 43 13.46 -12.23 4.89
N SER A 44 13.30 -11.47 3.79
CA SER A 44 14.40 -11.16 2.89
C SER A 44 15.48 -10.32 3.57
N LEU A 45 16.73 -10.73 3.43
CA LEU A 45 17.89 -9.95 3.88
C LEU A 45 18.32 -8.90 2.84
N HIS A 46 17.92 -9.07 1.58
CA HIS A 46 18.25 -8.13 0.51
C HIS A 46 17.33 -6.91 0.60
N PRO A 47 17.89 -5.68 0.69
CA PRO A 47 17.08 -4.47 0.76
C PRO A 47 16.16 -4.33 -0.47
N ARG A 48 14.88 -4.11 -0.21
CA ARG A 48 13.82 -3.94 -1.21
C ARG A 48 13.15 -2.57 -1.06
N GLY A 49 11.88 -2.46 -1.38
CA GLY A 49 11.10 -1.23 -1.28
C GLY A 49 11.30 -0.48 0.04
N ARG A 50 11.32 0.85 -0.02
CA ARG A 50 11.67 1.71 1.12
C ARG A 50 10.65 2.79 1.39
N GLY A 51 9.93 3.24 0.37
CA GLY A 51 8.98 4.34 0.51
C GLY A 51 7.64 3.84 1.00
N ILE A 52 7.23 4.28 2.18
CA ILE A 52 5.86 4.04 2.69
C ILE A 52 5.10 5.34 2.53
N ASN A 53 4.04 5.31 1.73
CA ASN A 53 3.24 6.50 1.46
C ASN A 53 2.32 6.85 2.65
N VAL A 54 1.82 8.07 2.63
CA VAL A 54 0.98 8.63 3.69
C VAL A 54 -0.24 7.75 3.99
N ARG A 55 -0.92 7.24 2.95
CA ARG A 55 -2.08 6.35 3.15
C ARG A 55 -1.72 5.07 3.88
N THR A 56 -0.61 4.44 3.51
CA THR A 56 -0.14 3.23 4.19
C THR A 56 0.27 3.51 5.64
N MET A 57 0.87 4.68 5.90
CA MET A 57 1.17 5.09 7.28
C MET A 57 -0.09 5.31 8.12
N GLU A 58 -1.19 5.80 7.53
CA GLU A 58 -2.49 5.85 8.22
C GLU A 58 -2.99 4.46 8.60
N LEU A 59 -2.82 3.45 7.71
CA LEU A 59 -3.19 2.07 8.02
C LEU A 59 -2.37 1.50 9.18
N PHE A 60 -1.08 1.81 9.21
CA PHE A 60 -0.21 1.42 10.32
C PHE A 60 -0.52 2.20 11.62
N ARG A 61 -1.00 3.45 11.50
CA ARG A 61 -1.45 4.25 12.63
C ARG A 61 -2.69 3.62 13.29
N VAL A 62 -3.73 3.34 12.52
CA VAL A 62 -4.96 2.73 13.07
C VAL A 62 -4.71 1.30 13.57
N ALA A 63 -3.74 0.59 12.99
CA ALA A 63 -3.29 -0.71 13.47
C ALA A 63 -2.34 -0.66 14.69
N ASP A 64 -2.05 0.56 15.21
CA ASP A 64 -1.21 0.80 16.39
C ASP A 64 0.26 0.33 16.22
N VAL A 65 0.80 0.39 15.00
CA VAL A 65 2.20 0.02 14.71
C VAL A 65 3.03 1.15 14.09
N GLU A 66 2.43 2.31 13.76
CA GLU A 66 3.11 3.44 13.12
C GLU A 66 4.38 3.85 13.90
N HIS A 67 4.27 3.98 15.23
CA HIS A 67 5.38 4.42 16.08
C HIS A 67 6.58 3.46 16.02
N ARG A 68 6.35 2.14 16.00
CA ARG A 68 7.40 1.11 15.89
C ARG A 68 8.06 1.14 14.52
N ILE A 69 7.28 1.36 13.46
CA ILE A 69 7.80 1.47 12.10
C ILE A 69 8.67 2.72 11.95
N ARG A 70 8.25 3.86 12.52
CA ARG A 70 9.06 5.09 12.53
C ARG A 70 10.34 4.94 13.33
N GLU A 71 10.31 4.23 14.44
CA GLU A 71 11.50 3.91 15.23
C GLU A 71 12.49 3.04 14.40
N ALA A 72 12.00 2.00 13.74
CA ALA A 72 12.81 1.16 12.85
C ALA A 72 13.37 1.93 11.65
N ALA A 73 12.64 2.96 11.17
CA ALA A 73 13.02 3.82 10.06
C ALA A 73 14.04 4.91 10.41
N SER A 74 14.39 5.10 11.68
CA SER A 74 15.12 6.28 12.18
C SER A 74 16.43 6.58 11.44
N VAL A 75 17.12 5.55 10.94
CA VAL A 75 18.39 5.68 10.21
C VAL A 75 18.25 6.41 8.87
N LEU A 76 17.10 6.28 8.21
CA LEU A 76 16.80 6.91 6.91
C LEU A 76 15.77 8.05 7.04
N ALA A 77 15.42 8.45 8.24
CA ALA A 77 14.34 9.41 8.48
C ALA A 77 14.52 10.73 7.72
N ASP A 78 15.77 11.18 7.55
CA ASP A 78 16.09 12.44 6.88
C ASP A 78 16.39 12.28 5.38
N ASN A 79 16.30 11.07 4.83
CA ASN A 79 16.59 10.80 3.41
C ASN A 79 15.35 11.07 2.56
N HIS A 80 15.10 12.30 2.16
CA HIS A 80 13.89 12.70 1.45
C HIS A 80 14.09 12.93 -0.05
N GLY A 81 15.31 13.25 -0.49
CA GLY A 81 15.59 13.74 -1.84
C GLY A 81 15.85 12.66 -2.88
N ILE A 82 15.74 13.03 -4.15
CA ILE A 82 16.30 12.30 -5.29
C ILE A 82 17.36 13.20 -5.93
N LEU A 83 18.59 12.70 -5.95
CA LEU A 83 19.74 13.34 -6.56
C LEU A 83 20.03 12.70 -7.93
N GLN A 84 20.49 13.47 -8.89
CA GLN A 84 20.95 13.01 -10.20
C GLN A 84 22.24 13.69 -10.60
N GLY A 85 23.11 12.99 -11.35
CA GLY A 85 24.34 13.57 -11.91
C GLY A 85 25.14 12.54 -12.71
N GLY A 86 26.12 12.99 -13.46
CA GLY A 86 27.02 12.09 -14.20
C GLY A 86 27.86 11.20 -13.29
N SER A 87 28.27 11.72 -12.13
CA SER A 87 28.89 10.95 -11.05
C SER A 87 28.63 11.61 -9.69
N LEU A 88 28.82 10.86 -8.60
CA LEU A 88 28.58 11.38 -7.26
C LEU A 88 29.60 12.44 -6.82
N THR A 89 30.77 12.49 -7.43
CA THR A 89 31.80 13.50 -7.19
C THR A 89 31.85 14.59 -8.27
N GLY A 90 31.00 14.53 -9.29
CA GLY A 90 30.93 15.51 -10.37
C GLY A 90 30.31 16.84 -9.92
N ASP A 91 30.46 17.86 -10.78
CA ASP A 91 29.91 19.20 -10.54
C ASP A 91 28.52 19.40 -11.22
N ASP A 92 28.04 18.38 -11.90
CA ASP A 92 26.78 18.37 -12.67
C ASP A 92 25.58 17.79 -11.91
N GLN A 93 25.69 17.72 -10.59
CA GLN A 93 24.61 17.16 -9.76
C GLN A 93 23.46 18.15 -9.64
N GLU A 94 22.25 17.60 -9.72
CA GLU A 94 21.01 18.33 -9.47
C GLU A 94 20.05 17.53 -8.60
N TRP A 95 19.30 18.21 -7.75
CA TRP A 95 18.18 17.62 -7.03
C TRP A 95 16.95 17.60 -7.94
N LEU A 96 16.41 16.42 -8.24
CA LEU A 96 15.10 16.30 -8.89
C LEU A 96 14.00 16.76 -7.93
N PHE A 97 14.18 16.49 -6.64
CA PHE A 97 13.52 17.14 -5.51
C PHE A 97 14.33 16.87 -4.23
N GLU A 98 14.28 17.78 -3.27
CA GLU A 98 15.01 17.66 -2.00
C GLU A 98 14.12 17.12 -0.87
N GLU A 99 12.85 17.49 -0.83
CA GLU A 99 11.90 17.11 0.21
C GLU A 99 10.62 16.54 -0.38
N ILE A 100 10.10 15.47 0.25
CA ILE A 100 8.85 14.82 -0.16
C ILE A 100 7.64 15.71 0.17
N ASP A 101 7.66 16.42 1.30
CA ASP A 101 6.59 17.30 1.78
C ASP A 101 7.15 18.64 2.25
N PRO A 102 7.63 19.50 1.33
CA PRO A 102 8.20 20.77 1.70
C PRO A 102 7.18 21.65 2.42
N GLY A 103 7.55 22.06 3.64
CA GLY A 103 6.69 22.90 4.48
C GLY A 103 5.54 22.18 5.19
N GLY A 104 5.49 20.82 5.16
CA GLY A 104 4.51 20.05 5.92
C GLY A 104 3.06 20.21 5.41
N ALA A 105 2.87 20.47 4.12
CA ALA A 105 1.56 20.74 3.53
C ALA A 105 0.59 19.54 3.60
N LEU A 106 1.11 18.32 3.78
CA LEU A 106 0.32 17.11 3.90
C LEU A 106 -0.44 17.00 5.23
N ALA A 107 0.00 17.70 6.29
CA ALA A 107 -0.64 17.67 7.62
C ALA A 107 -2.12 18.11 7.60
N ARG A 108 -2.55 18.87 6.60
CA ARG A 108 -3.97 19.23 6.39
C ARG A 108 -4.82 18.08 5.84
N PHE A 109 -4.19 17.04 5.27
CA PHE A 109 -4.88 15.91 4.65
C PHE A 109 -4.76 14.62 5.43
N SER A 110 -3.77 14.53 6.35
CA SER A 110 -3.48 13.30 7.06
C SER A 110 -2.81 13.57 8.41
N PRO A 111 -3.09 12.77 9.45
CA PRO A 111 -2.37 12.81 10.72
C PRO A 111 -0.99 12.15 10.60
N SER A 112 -0.73 11.43 9.52
CA SER A 112 0.52 10.72 9.25
C SER A 112 1.28 11.39 8.10
N SER A 113 2.57 11.12 8.01
CA SER A 113 3.47 11.58 6.95
C SER A 113 4.14 10.41 6.25
N TRP A 114 4.82 10.65 5.15
CA TRP A 114 5.70 9.68 4.52
C TRP A 114 6.71 9.10 5.51
N CYS A 115 7.08 7.83 5.29
CA CYS A 115 8.11 7.15 6.06
C CYS A 115 9.04 6.40 5.11
N LEU A 116 10.34 6.64 5.25
CA LEU A 116 11.37 5.89 4.54
C LEU A 116 11.86 4.76 5.44
N CYS A 117 11.19 3.63 5.35
CA CYS A 117 11.54 2.43 6.09
C CYS A 117 11.78 1.29 5.12
N SER A 118 12.94 0.68 5.18
CA SER A 118 13.24 -0.49 4.35
C SER A 118 12.31 -1.65 4.70
N GLN A 119 11.93 -2.43 3.71
CA GLN A 119 11.16 -3.66 3.93
C GLN A 119 11.83 -4.58 4.96
N ASN A 120 13.16 -4.63 5.00
CA ASN A 120 13.95 -5.38 5.98
C ASN A 120 13.79 -4.89 7.42
N ASP A 121 13.35 -3.63 7.62
CA ASP A 121 13.13 -3.05 8.94
C ASP A 121 11.64 -3.15 9.34
N ILE A 122 10.72 -3.11 8.39
CA ILE A 122 9.27 -3.23 8.64
C ILE A 122 8.88 -4.68 8.97
N GLU A 123 9.36 -5.66 8.20
CA GLU A 123 8.96 -7.05 8.35
C GLU A 123 9.25 -7.61 9.77
N PRO A 124 10.40 -7.34 10.41
CA PRO A 124 10.63 -7.71 11.80
C PRO A 124 9.65 -7.08 12.80
N VAL A 125 9.24 -5.83 12.57
CA VAL A 125 8.22 -5.16 13.39
C VAL A 125 6.89 -5.92 13.29
N LEU A 126 6.44 -6.22 12.08
CA LEU A 126 5.20 -6.97 11.84
C LEU A 126 5.25 -8.37 12.44
N MET A 127 6.36 -9.09 12.26
CA MET A 127 6.58 -10.42 12.86
C MET A 127 6.53 -10.39 14.38
N SER A 128 6.95 -9.30 15.01
CA SER A 128 6.93 -9.18 16.47
C SER A 128 5.53 -8.96 17.04
N VAL A 129 4.63 -8.39 16.24
CA VAL A 129 3.27 -7.98 16.66
C VAL A 129 2.24 -9.06 16.35
N THR A 130 2.28 -9.63 15.15
CA THR A 130 1.22 -10.50 14.63
C THR A 130 0.93 -11.76 15.45
N PRO A 131 1.90 -12.44 16.12
CA PRO A 131 1.60 -13.58 16.97
C PRO A 131 0.67 -13.24 18.14
N SER A 132 0.83 -12.06 18.74
CA SER A 132 -0.06 -11.61 19.82
C SER A 132 -1.49 -11.32 19.37
N LEU A 133 -1.70 -11.23 18.06
CA LEU A 133 -2.99 -11.00 17.40
C LEU A 133 -3.60 -12.28 16.79
N GLY A 134 -3.10 -13.47 17.17
CA GLY A 134 -3.67 -14.75 16.74
C GLY A 134 -3.07 -15.33 15.45
N ALA A 135 -1.89 -14.86 15.04
CA ALA A 135 -1.18 -15.41 13.88
C ALA A 135 -0.34 -16.65 14.26
N ASP A 136 -0.50 -17.74 13.52
CA ASP A 136 0.42 -18.89 13.49
C ASP A 136 1.41 -18.72 12.32
N LEU A 137 2.62 -18.21 12.61
CA LEU A 137 3.65 -17.95 11.60
C LEU A 137 4.52 -19.18 11.38
N ARG A 138 4.47 -19.78 10.19
CA ARG A 138 5.23 -20.97 9.81
C ARG A 138 6.21 -20.69 8.68
N PHE A 139 7.41 -20.29 9.04
CA PHE A 139 8.54 -20.21 8.13
C PHE A 139 9.07 -21.60 7.76
N SER A 140 9.94 -21.68 6.74
CA SER A 140 10.37 -22.96 6.13
C SER A 140 9.19 -23.87 5.75
N THR A 141 8.01 -23.31 5.47
CA THR A 141 6.79 -24.06 5.16
C THR A 141 6.24 -23.64 3.81
N GLU A 142 6.22 -24.57 2.88
CA GLU A 142 5.85 -24.33 1.47
C GLU A 142 4.45 -24.90 1.17
N LEU A 143 3.60 -24.10 0.52
CA LEU A 143 2.36 -24.62 -0.09
C LEU A 143 2.73 -25.47 -1.29
N LEU A 144 2.31 -26.73 -1.32
CA LEU A 144 2.52 -27.64 -2.43
C LEU A 144 1.32 -27.65 -3.39
N SER A 145 0.12 -27.69 -2.87
CA SER A 145 -1.12 -27.70 -3.64
C SER A 145 -2.30 -27.30 -2.76
N PHE A 146 -3.41 -26.93 -3.40
CA PHE A 146 -4.67 -26.72 -2.73
C PHE A 146 -5.85 -27.12 -3.63
N ASP A 147 -6.96 -27.46 -3.00
CA ASP A 147 -8.25 -27.61 -3.64
C ASP A 147 -9.29 -26.80 -2.85
N GLN A 148 -10.38 -26.40 -3.51
CA GLN A 148 -11.47 -25.69 -2.85
C GLN A 148 -12.81 -26.33 -3.15
N ASP A 149 -13.69 -26.26 -2.16
CA ASP A 149 -15.09 -26.69 -2.26
C ASP A 149 -16.01 -25.57 -1.65
N PRO A 150 -17.33 -25.72 -1.70
CA PRO A 150 -18.23 -24.72 -1.11
C PRO A 150 -18.01 -24.45 0.39
N GLY A 151 -17.39 -25.37 1.12
CA GLY A 151 -17.12 -25.26 2.56
C GLY A 151 -15.74 -24.69 2.90
N GLY A 152 -14.81 -24.52 1.95
CA GLY A 152 -13.47 -24.01 2.26
C GLY A 152 -12.40 -24.41 1.27
N VAL A 153 -11.14 -24.24 1.69
CA VAL A 153 -9.93 -24.59 0.95
C VAL A 153 -9.16 -25.66 1.73
N THR A 154 -8.75 -26.74 1.07
CA THR A 154 -7.86 -27.76 1.64
C THR A 154 -6.49 -27.61 1.00
N ALA A 155 -5.48 -27.28 1.80
CA ALA A 155 -4.10 -27.05 1.36
C ALA A 155 -3.16 -28.12 1.88
N ILE A 156 -2.21 -28.56 1.07
CA ILE A 156 -1.10 -29.43 1.47
C ILE A 156 0.13 -28.54 1.59
N VAL A 157 0.69 -28.47 2.78
CA VAL A 157 1.91 -27.74 3.07
C VAL A 157 3.04 -28.68 3.47
N LYS A 158 4.29 -28.29 3.20
CA LYS A 158 5.49 -29.06 3.51
C LYS A 158 6.45 -28.20 4.33
N ASN A 159 6.83 -28.69 5.49
CA ASN A 159 7.98 -28.15 6.21
C ASN A 159 9.26 -28.53 5.46
N ARG A 160 10.04 -27.55 5.02
CA ARG A 160 11.23 -27.75 4.18
C ARG A 160 12.44 -28.25 4.97
N ASP A 161 12.45 -28.01 6.28
CA ASP A 161 13.55 -28.43 7.16
C ASP A 161 13.40 -29.90 7.57
N THR A 162 12.17 -30.33 7.89
CA THR A 162 11.88 -31.72 8.32
C THR A 162 11.41 -32.62 7.19
N GLY A 163 10.87 -32.04 6.11
CA GLY A 163 10.24 -32.76 5.01
C GLY A 163 8.81 -33.25 5.31
N GLU A 164 8.25 -32.96 6.48
CA GLU A 164 6.89 -33.35 6.87
C GLU A 164 5.84 -32.60 6.07
N HIS A 165 4.77 -33.32 5.70
CA HIS A 165 3.59 -32.76 5.07
C HIS A 165 2.47 -32.63 6.11
N SER A 166 1.69 -31.56 5.99
CA SER A 166 0.48 -31.34 6.78
C SER A 166 -0.65 -30.88 5.88
N THR A 167 -1.87 -31.27 6.24
CA THR A 167 -3.11 -30.83 5.57
C THR A 167 -3.76 -29.72 6.38
N VAL A 168 -3.91 -28.55 5.78
CA VAL A 168 -4.57 -27.38 6.36
C VAL A 168 -5.93 -27.18 5.72
N ARG A 169 -6.98 -27.15 6.53
CA ARG A 169 -8.33 -26.73 6.10
C ARG A 169 -8.55 -25.29 6.52
N ALA A 170 -8.90 -24.43 5.57
CA ALA A 170 -9.19 -23.02 5.80
C ALA A 170 -10.55 -22.63 5.19
N ASP A 171 -11.24 -21.64 5.77
CA ASP A 171 -12.43 -21.09 5.13
C ASP A 171 -12.06 -20.28 3.89
N TYR A 172 -10.93 -19.55 3.95
CA TYR A 172 -10.39 -18.76 2.85
C TYR A 172 -8.87 -18.87 2.77
N LEU A 173 -8.32 -18.67 1.55
CA LEU A 173 -6.89 -18.57 1.30
C LEU A 173 -6.56 -17.21 0.68
N VAL A 174 -5.53 -16.54 1.22
CA VAL A 174 -4.98 -15.30 0.67
C VAL A 174 -3.56 -15.57 0.16
N ALA A 175 -3.36 -15.40 -1.14
CA ALA A 175 -2.06 -15.55 -1.78
C ALA A 175 -1.33 -14.21 -1.83
N ALA A 176 -0.26 -14.09 -1.04
CA ALA A 176 0.74 -13.04 -1.04
C ALA A 176 2.13 -13.61 -1.39
N ASP A 177 2.15 -14.60 -2.30
CA ASP A 177 3.27 -15.47 -2.66
C ASP A 177 4.18 -14.88 -3.76
N GLY A 178 3.98 -13.60 -4.07
CA GLY A 178 4.85 -12.80 -4.90
C GLY A 178 4.57 -12.92 -6.40
N PRO A 179 5.41 -12.31 -7.27
CA PRO A 179 5.12 -12.13 -8.69
C PRO A 179 5.01 -13.44 -9.47
N ARG A 180 5.73 -14.47 -9.03
CA ARG A 180 5.67 -15.83 -9.61
C ARG A 180 4.70 -16.73 -8.85
N SER A 181 3.56 -16.19 -8.45
CA SER A 181 2.55 -16.84 -7.60
C SER A 181 2.12 -18.23 -8.14
N PRO A 182 2.51 -19.35 -7.49
CA PRO A 182 1.98 -20.67 -7.83
C PRO A 182 0.47 -20.77 -7.63
N VAL A 183 -0.07 -20.00 -6.66
CA VAL A 183 -1.51 -19.96 -6.41
C VAL A 183 -2.25 -19.35 -7.61
N ARG A 184 -1.78 -18.20 -8.13
CA ARG A 184 -2.35 -17.58 -9.34
C ARG A 184 -2.30 -18.53 -10.52
N GLU A 185 -1.16 -19.23 -10.73
CA GLU A 185 -0.99 -20.18 -11.82
C GLU A 185 -1.94 -21.37 -11.70
N GLN A 186 -2.10 -21.94 -10.49
CA GLN A 186 -3.03 -23.04 -10.23
C GLN A 186 -4.48 -22.63 -10.48
N LEU A 187 -4.85 -21.38 -10.16
CA LEU A 187 -6.17 -20.82 -10.48
C LEU A 187 -6.34 -20.48 -11.96
N ARG A 188 -5.28 -20.57 -12.76
CA ARG A 188 -5.25 -20.21 -14.20
C ARG A 188 -5.70 -18.77 -14.44
N ILE A 189 -5.30 -17.85 -13.56
CA ILE A 189 -5.54 -16.44 -13.72
C ILE A 189 -4.41 -15.84 -14.56
N GLY A 190 -4.77 -15.29 -15.72
CA GLY A 190 -3.86 -14.57 -16.60
C GLY A 190 -3.44 -13.20 -16.04
N GLN A 191 -2.47 -12.58 -16.69
CA GLN A 191 -2.00 -11.23 -16.38
C GLN A 191 -1.98 -10.38 -17.65
N ASN A 192 -2.33 -9.12 -17.52
CA ASN A 192 -2.25 -8.08 -18.55
C ASN A 192 -1.17 -7.07 -18.19
N GLY A 193 -0.60 -6.40 -19.17
CA GLY A 193 0.43 -5.35 -19.00
C GLY A 193 1.55 -5.48 -20.02
N SER A 194 2.51 -4.57 -19.95
CA SER A 194 3.65 -4.48 -20.88
C SER A 194 4.72 -5.57 -20.67
N GLY A 195 4.62 -6.33 -19.57
CA GLY A 195 5.62 -7.34 -19.21
C GLY A 195 6.84 -6.75 -18.53
N ASP A 196 8.04 -7.28 -18.79
CA ASP A 196 9.30 -6.75 -18.26
C ASP A 196 9.61 -5.41 -18.91
N LEU A 197 9.89 -4.41 -18.09
CA LEU A 197 10.24 -3.06 -18.53
C LEU A 197 11.76 -2.89 -18.66
N PHE A 198 12.50 -3.29 -17.63
CA PHE A 198 13.96 -3.29 -17.63
C PHE A 198 14.52 -4.22 -16.54
N HIS A 199 15.77 -4.60 -16.71
CA HIS A 199 16.47 -5.48 -15.78
C HIS A 199 17.66 -4.79 -15.12
N ASN A 200 17.94 -5.14 -13.88
CA ASN A 200 19.10 -4.69 -13.12
C ASN A 200 19.72 -5.84 -12.32
N VAL A 201 20.98 -5.72 -11.99
CA VAL A 201 21.59 -6.45 -10.89
C VAL A 201 21.64 -5.53 -9.68
N SER A 202 20.95 -5.92 -8.61
CA SER A 202 21.01 -5.24 -7.32
C SER A 202 22.23 -5.74 -6.56
N ILE A 203 23.20 -4.85 -6.36
CA ILE A 203 24.50 -5.12 -5.75
C ILE A 203 24.48 -4.52 -4.35
N THR A 204 24.53 -5.34 -3.32
CA THR A 204 24.75 -4.89 -1.94
C THR A 204 26.25 -4.87 -1.65
N PHE A 205 26.72 -3.80 -1.01
CA PHE A 205 28.14 -3.65 -0.70
C PHE A 205 28.37 -2.80 0.55
N ARG A 206 29.59 -2.90 1.09
CA ARG A 206 30.07 -2.03 2.16
C ARG A 206 31.13 -1.07 1.64
N SER A 207 31.07 0.17 2.12
CA SER A 207 32.07 1.21 1.89
C SER A 207 31.91 2.30 2.94
N ARG A 208 32.92 2.48 3.78
CA ARG A 208 32.95 3.58 4.76
C ARG A 208 33.37 4.90 4.12
N MET A 209 34.25 4.82 3.13
CA MET A 209 34.69 6.01 2.36
C MET A 209 33.52 6.64 1.63
N LEU A 210 32.53 5.86 1.17
CA LEU A 210 31.36 6.38 0.46
C LEU A 210 30.53 7.33 1.32
N ALA A 211 30.41 7.08 2.62
CA ALA A 211 29.73 8.01 3.53
C ALA A 211 30.41 9.39 3.56
N HIS A 212 31.75 9.44 3.48
CA HIS A 212 32.49 10.72 3.39
C HIS A 212 32.30 11.39 2.02
N VAL A 213 32.22 10.61 0.94
CA VAL A 213 31.96 11.14 -0.41
C VAL A 213 30.54 11.71 -0.49
N VAL A 214 29.54 11.01 0.10
CA VAL A 214 28.15 11.48 0.18
C VAL A 214 28.04 12.74 1.04
N GLY A 215 28.77 12.81 2.15
CA GLY A 215 28.73 13.95 3.08
C GLY A 215 27.34 14.14 3.70
N ASP A 216 26.86 15.38 3.69
CA ASP A 216 25.57 15.76 4.28
C ASP A 216 24.37 15.56 3.36
N ARG A 217 24.59 15.06 2.13
CA ARG A 217 23.50 14.80 1.18
C ARG A 217 22.62 13.65 1.67
N ARG A 218 21.34 13.92 1.82
CA ARG A 218 20.34 12.94 2.29
C ARG A 218 19.37 12.63 1.15
N PHE A 219 19.64 11.53 0.43
CA PHE A 219 18.81 11.09 -0.69
C PHE A 219 18.22 9.70 -0.46
N ILE A 220 17.06 9.46 -1.01
CA ILE A 220 16.44 8.12 -1.14
C ILE A 220 17.23 7.31 -2.16
N VAL A 221 17.53 7.96 -3.30
CA VAL A 221 18.25 7.41 -4.44
C VAL A 221 19.05 8.52 -5.11
N CYS A 222 20.25 8.17 -5.57
CA CYS A 222 21.05 8.99 -6.46
C CYS A 222 21.19 8.29 -7.81
N TYR A 223 20.61 8.87 -8.87
CA TYR A 223 20.79 8.38 -10.23
C TYR A 223 22.11 8.88 -10.79
N LEU A 224 22.97 7.94 -11.17
CA LEU A 224 24.27 8.20 -11.76
C LEU A 224 24.17 7.88 -13.26
N THR A 225 24.34 8.89 -14.10
CA THR A 225 23.96 8.86 -15.52
C THR A 225 25.13 8.75 -16.48
N ARG A 226 26.31 8.46 -15.97
CA ARG A 226 27.51 8.29 -16.80
C ARG A 226 27.36 7.07 -17.71
N PRO A 227 27.50 7.19 -19.05
CA PRO A 227 27.15 6.12 -19.99
C PRO A 227 27.94 4.81 -19.81
N ASP A 228 29.15 4.87 -19.24
CA ASP A 228 29.99 3.69 -19.00
C ASP A 228 29.90 3.11 -17.60
N ALA A 229 29.05 3.71 -16.73
CA ALA A 229 28.86 3.29 -15.34
C ALA A 229 27.55 3.86 -14.74
N ASP A 230 26.48 3.84 -15.52
CA ASP A 230 25.17 4.31 -15.08
C ASP A 230 24.52 3.36 -14.04
N GLY A 231 23.57 3.89 -13.29
CA GLY A 231 22.81 3.12 -12.31
C GLY A 231 22.21 3.97 -11.19
N ALA A 232 21.73 3.30 -10.16
CA ALA A 232 21.12 3.93 -9.02
C ALA A 232 21.82 3.53 -7.71
N LEU A 233 22.34 4.52 -6.99
CA LEU A 233 22.94 4.36 -5.66
C LEU A 233 21.91 4.66 -4.58
N LEU A 234 21.78 3.76 -3.61
CA LEU A 234 20.84 3.88 -2.51
C LEU A 234 21.54 3.63 -1.16
N PRO A 235 21.34 4.47 -0.15
CA PRO A 235 21.84 4.21 1.20
C PRO A 235 21.02 3.11 1.88
N VAL A 236 21.66 2.32 2.74
CA VAL A 236 20.99 1.37 3.65
C VAL A 236 21.01 1.89 5.09
N ASP A 237 22.14 2.47 5.50
CA ASP A 237 22.34 2.99 6.87
C ASP A 237 23.04 4.35 6.91
N ASN A 238 23.19 5.03 5.78
CA ASN A 238 23.96 6.28 5.63
C ASN A 238 25.44 6.19 6.10
N GLY A 239 25.91 5.01 6.44
CA GLY A 239 27.23 4.77 7.00
C GLY A 239 28.12 3.90 6.11
N GLU A 240 27.95 2.58 6.23
CA GLU A 240 28.82 1.65 5.49
C GLU A 240 28.07 0.72 4.53
N ARG A 241 26.75 0.57 4.65
CA ARG A 241 25.94 -0.34 3.83
C ARG A 241 25.20 0.42 2.73
N TRP A 242 25.35 -0.06 1.50
CA TRP A 242 24.85 0.58 0.30
C TRP A 242 24.27 -0.46 -0.66
N VAL A 243 23.40 0.00 -1.54
CA VAL A 243 22.90 -0.75 -2.70
C VAL A 243 23.21 0.02 -3.96
N PHE A 244 23.68 -0.68 -4.99
CA PHE A 244 23.80 -0.16 -6.33
C PHE A 244 22.98 -1.02 -7.30
N HIS A 245 22.08 -0.42 -8.04
CA HIS A 245 21.37 -1.08 -9.12
C HIS A 245 22.09 -0.79 -10.42
N ALA A 246 22.80 -1.78 -10.94
CA ALA A 246 23.48 -1.70 -12.23
C ALA A 246 22.58 -2.25 -13.34
N PRO A 247 22.45 -1.61 -14.51
CA PRO A 247 21.70 -2.13 -15.65
C PRO A 247 22.20 -3.50 -16.06
N TRP A 248 21.28 -4.36 -16.48
CA TRP A 248 21.52 -5.71 -16.96
C TRP A 248 20.73 -5.97 -18.23
N HIS A 249 21.39 -6.50 -19.25
CA HIS A 249 20.83 -6.69 -20.58
C HIS A 249 20.81 -8.17 -21.00
N PRO A 250 19.92 -9.01 -20.41
CA PRO A 250 19.83 -10.44 -20.76
C PRO A 250 19.39 -10.67 -22.22
N ASP A 251 18.66 -9.74 -22.80
CA ASP A 251 18.26 -9.70 -24.21
C ASP A 251 19.47 -9.58 -25.18
N ARG A 252 20.58 -9.02 -24.72
CA ARG A 252 21.86 -8.91 -25.44
C ARG A 252 22.82 -10.06 -25.13
N GLY A 253 22.36 -11.09 -24.40
CA GLY A 253 23.14 -12.27 -24.04
C GLY A 253 24.02 -12.09 -22.78
N GLU A 254 23.84 -11.01 -22.05
CA GLU A 254 24.55 -10.79 -20.77
C GLU A 254 23.98 -11.70 -19.69
N THR A 255 24.87 -12.35 -18.93
CA THR A 255 24.50 -13.31 -17.87
C THR A 255 24.83 -12.75 -16.49
N LEU A 256 24.29 -13.34 -15.41
CA LEU A 256 24.63 -12.93 -14.06
C LEU A 256 26.08 -13.25 -13.68
N GLU A 257 26.66 -14.27 -14.29
CA GLU A 257 28.07 -14.65 -14.11
C GLU A 257 29.01 -13.57 -14.62
N ASP A 258 28.58 -12.76 -15.60
CA ASP A 258 29.36 -11.62 -16.12
C ASP A 258 29.52 -10.50 -15.08
N PHE A 259 28.64 -10.45 -14.04
CA PHE A 259 28.76 -9.50 -12.93
C PHE A 259 29.67 -10.05 -11.83
N THR A 260 30.96 -10.25 -12.18
CA THR A 260 31.99 -10.63 -11.19
C THR A 260 32.15 -9.53 -10.12
N ASP A 261 32.74 -9.86 -8.97
CA ASP A 261 32.94 -8.85 -7.91
C ASP A 261 33.86 -7.73 -8.40
N GLU A 262 34.89 -8.06 -9.18
CA GLU A 262 35.82 -7.07 -9.77
C GLU A 262 35.08 -6.12 -10.72
N ARG A 263 34.21 -6.65 -11.59
CA ARG A 263 33.40 -5.82 -12.49
C ARG A 263 32.47 -4.89 -11.69
N CYS A 264 31.80 -5.40 -10.66
CA CYS A 264 30.90 -4.62 -9.82
C CYS A 264 31.67 -3.51 -9.07
N VAL A 265 32.84 -3.82 -8.50
CA VAL A 265 33.70 -2.82 -7.82
C VAL A 265 34.11 -1.73 -8.78
N GLU A 266 34.59 -2.10 -9.99
CA GLU A 266 35.01 -1.14 -10.99
C GLU A 266 33.85 -0.24 -11.46
N HIS A 267 32.67 -0.83 -11.70
CA HIS A 267 31.48 -0.10 -12.09
C HIS A 267 31.09 0.93 -11.02
N ILE A 268 30.98 0.51 -9.75
CA ILE A 268 30.64 1.40 -8.63
C ILE A 268 31.65 2.53 -8.48
N ARG A 269 32.96 2.24 -8.57
CA ARG A 269 34.01 3.26 -8.49
C ARG A 269 33.92 4.31 -9.59
N ARG A 270 33.61 3.88 -10.81
CA ARG A 270 33.39 4.80 -11.94
C ARG A 270 32.12 5.62 -11.76
N ALA A 271 31.02 5.00 -11.38
CA ALA A 271 29.74 5.66 -11.13
C ALA A 271 29.87 6.73 -10.05
N VAL A 272 30.54 6.40 -8.94
CA VAL A 272 30.78 7.33 -7.84
C VAL A 272 31.80 8.42 -8.27
N GLY A 273 32.74 8.11 -9.15
CA GLY A 273 33.83 9.01 -9.53
C GLY A 273 34.99 9.00 -8.53
N ALA A 274 35.16 7.92 -7.76
CA ALA A 274 36.21 7.74 -6.76
C ALA A 274 36.96 6.41 -7.01
N PRO A 275 38.13 6.46 -7.74
CA PRO A 275 38.85 5.24 -8.14
C PRO A 275 39.36 4.40 -6.97
N ASP A 276 39.67 5.05 -5.84
CA ASP A 276 40.21 4.39 -4.64
C ASP A 276 39.15 4.01 -3.61
N LEU A 277 37.86 4.08 -3.97
CA LEU A 277 36.77 3.76 -3.06
C LEU A 277 36.90 2.32 -2.53
N ASP A 278 36.78 2.15 -1.20
CA ASP A 278 36.72 0.84 -0.54
C ASP A 278 35.34 0.18 -0.81
N VAL A 279 35.31 -0.80 -1.70
CA VAL A 279 34.08 -1.51 -2.06
C VAL A 279 34.23 -2.99 -1.74
N GLU A 280 33.43 -3.49 -0.79
CA GLU A 280 33.32 -4.90 -0.44
C GLU A 280 31.92 -5.39 -0.86
N ILE A 281 31.84 -6.24 -1.90
CA ILE A 281 30.57 -6.81 -2.36
C ILE A 281 30.06 -7.80 -1.31
N THR A 282 28.81 -7.61 -0.88
CA THR A 282 28.15 -8.49 0.13
C THR A 282 27.05 -9.34 -0.47
N GLY A 283 26.55 -9.01 -1.66
CA GLY A 283 25.55 -9.80 -2.35
C GLY A 283 25.18 -9.22 -3.72
N LYS A 284 24.66 -10.08 -4.56
CA LYS A 284 24.15 -9.74 -5.91
C LYS A 284 22.84 -10.47 -6.13
N ALA A 285 21.81 -9.78 -6.59
CA ALA A 285 20.51 -10.37 -6.91
C ALA A 285 19.98 -9.79 -8.23
N PRO A 286 19.48 -10.64 -9.14
CA PRO A 286 18.80 -10.17 -10.33
C PRO A 286 17.48 -9.51 -9.90
N TRP A 287 17.16 -8.43 -10.56
CA TRP A 287 15.92 -7.71 -10.32
C TRP A 287 15.41 -7.13 -11.64
N HIS A 288 14.11 -7.13 -11.82
CA HIS A 288 13.47 -6.52 -12.98
C HIS A 288 12.31 -5.63 -12.53
N ALA A 289 12.06 -4.58 -13.26
CA ALA A 289 10.82 -3.86 -13.22
C ALA A 289 9.85 -4.49 -14.21
N ALA A 290 8.60 -4.62 -13.84
CA ALA A 290 7.57 -5.16 -14.72
C ALA A 290 6.26 -4.39 -14.54
N GLU A 291 5.43 -4.48 -15.58
CA GLU A 291 4.04 -4.06 -15.52
C GLU A 291 3.16 -5.26 -15.84
N ARG A 292 2.57 -5.83 -14.79
CA ARG A 292 1.63 -6.96 -14.91
C ARG A 292 0.53 -6.82 -13.88
N VAL A 293 -0.71 -6.94 -14.29
CA VAL A 293 -1.87 -6.95 -13.40
C VAL A 293 -2.70 -8.18 -13.70
N ALA A 294 -3.03 -8.97 -12.69
CA ALA A 294 -3.87 -10.14 -12.81
C ALA A 294 -5.24 -9.78 -13.39
N GLU A 295 -5.79 -10.66 -14.23
CA GLU A 295 -7.11 -10.46 -14.83
C GLU A 295 -8.23 -10.51 -13.79
N ARG A 296 -8.00 -11.25 -12.70
CA ARG A 296 -8.91 -11.42 -11.57
C ARG A 296 -8.13 -11.42 -10.26
N TYR A 297 -8.77 -10.96 -9.18
CA TYR A 297 -8.19 -10.91 -7.83
C TYR A 297 -8.65 -12.06 -6.94
N GLY A 298 -9.52 -12.92 -7.43
CA GLY A 298 -9.93 -14.11 -6.70
C GLY A 298 -10.79 -15.07 -7.52
N VAL A 299 -10.82 -16.32 -7.08
CA VAL A 299 -11.70 -17.37 -7.58
C VAL A 299 -12.24 -18.17 -6.40
N GLY A 300 -13.56 -18.13 -6.19
CA GLY A 300 -14.21 -18.83 -5.09
C GLY A 300 -13.74 -18.29 -3.74
N ARG A 301 -12.98 -19.10 -3.00
CA ARG A 301 -12.48 -18.80 -1.66
C ARG A 301 -10.99 -18.44 -1.61
N VAL A 302 -10.37 -18.22 -2.76
CA VAL A 302 -8.94 -17.92 -2.90
C VAL A 302 -8.77 -16.53 -3.49
N PHE A 303 -8.01 -15.66 -2.81
CA PHE A 303 -7.77 -14.26 -3.18
C PHE A 303 -6.28 -13.99 -3.37
N LEU A 304 -5.94 -13.11 -4.31
CA LEU A 304 -4.59 -12.64 -4.58
C LEU A 304 -4.39 -11.25 -3.95
N ALA A 305 -3.20 -10.98 -3.41
CA ALA A 305 -2.83 -9.66 -2.87
C ALA A 305 -1.37 -9.32 -3.17
N GLY A 306 -1.08 -8.04 -3.37
CA GLY A 306 0.26 -7.54 -3.67
C GLY A 306 0.81 -8.09 -4.98
N ASP A 307 2.11 -8.43 -5.02
CA ASP A 307 2.79 -8.87 -6.23
C ASP A 307 2.21 -10.17 -6.84
N ALA A 308 1.46 -10.96 -6.09
CA ALA A 308 0.68 -12.07 -6.63
C ALA A 308 -0.43 -11.58 -7.59
N ALA A 309 -0.98 -10.39 -7.33
CA ALA A 309 -2.02 -9.75 -8.11
C ALA A 309 -1.47 -8.71 -9.11
N HIS A 310 -0.38 -8.00 -8.77
CA HIS A 310 0.16 -6.93 -9.62
C HIS A 310 1.65 -6.70 -9.39
N GLU A 311 2.41 -6.63 -10.46
CA GLU A 311 3.78 -6.10 -10.49
C GLU A 311 3.75 -4.71 -11.08
N MET A 312 4.48 -3.78 -10.48
CA MET A 312 4.55 -2.39 -10.92
C MET A 312 6.00 -1.93 -10.98
N SER A 313 6.29 -0.95 -11.85
CA SER A 313 7.56 -0.24 -11.79
C SER A 313 7.82 0.30 -10.38
N PRO A 314 9.07 0.28 -9.89
CA PRO A 314 9.42 0.79 -8.55
C PRO A 314 9.29 2.31 -8.45
N THR A 315 9.13 3.00 -9.57
CA THR A 315 9.03 4.46 -9.63
C THR A 315 7.82 4.96 -8.85
N GLY A 316 8.06 5.78 -7.83
CA GLY A 316 7.04 6.30 -6.92
C GLY A 316 6.70 5.37 -5.75
N ALA A 317 7.39 4.22 -5.62
CA ALA A 317 7.17 3.24 -4.54
C ALA A 317 5.70 2.76 -4.41
N PHE A 318 4.99 2.64 -5.53
CA PHE A 318 3.56 2.34 -5.50
C PHE A 318 3.24 0.87 -5.21
N GLY A 319 4.02 -0.09 -5.73
CA GLY A 319 3.68 -1.53 -5.71
C GLY A 319 3.47 -2.08 -4.30
N SER A 320 4.44 -1.92 -3.41
CA SER A 320 4.34 -2.39 -2.01
C SER A 320 3.19 -1.73 -1.25
N ASN A 321 3.01 -0.42 -1.43
CA ASN A 321 1.92 0.33 -0.81
C ASN A 321 0.54 -0.14 -1.31
N THR A 322 0.39 -0.40 -2.61
CA THR A 322 -0.84 -0.95 -3.19
C THR A 322 -1.14 -2.32 -2.61
N GLY A 323 -0.14 -3.20 -2.47
CA GLY A 323 -0.30 -4.52 -1.87
C GLY A 323 -0.69 -4.48 -0.37
N ILE A 324 -0.14 -3.54 0.41
CA ILE A 324 -0.56 -3.33 1.81
C ILE A 324 -2.03 -2.86 1.87
N GLN A 325 -2.42 -1.98 0.95
CA GLN A 325 -3.80 -1.50 0.85
C GLN A 325 -4.77 -2.59 0.37
N ASP A 326 -4.32 -3.53 -0.49
CA ASP A 326 -5.09 -4.73 -0.84
C ASP A 326 -5.38 -5.57 0.41
N ALA A 327 -4.33 -5.85 1.20
CA ALA A 327 -4.44 -6.61 2.45
C ALA A 327 -5.45 -5.97 3.42
N HIS A 328 -5.39 -4.65 3.57
CA HIS A 328 -6.30 -3.92 4.45
C HIS A 328 -7.74 -3.96 3.96
N ASN A 329 -7.97 -3.75 2.65
CA ASN A 329 -9.32 -3.82 2.06
C ASN A 329 -9.93 -5.22 2.16
N LEU A 330 -9.13 -6.27 1.98
CA LEU A 330 -9.60 -7.66 2.06
C LEU A 330 -9.86 -8.10 3.50
N ALA A 331 -9.02 -7.68 4.45
CA ALA A 331 -9.07 -8.16 5.83
C ALA A 331 -10.40 -7.83 6.53
N TRP A 332 -10.90 -6.60 6.45
CA TRP A 332 -12.17 -6.25 7.07
C TRP A 332 -13.37 -6.98 6.43
N LYS A 333 -13.31 -7.23 5.11
CA LYS A 333 -14.35 -7.96 4.39
C LYS A 333 -14.37 -9.44 4.79
N LEU A 334 -13.20 -10.07 4.90
CA LEU A 334 -13.07 -11.43 5.43
C LEU A 334 -13.59 -11.50 6.86
N ALA A 335 -13.23 -10.54 7.71
CA ALA A 335 -13.70 -10.49 9.09
C ALA A 335 -15.21 -10.34 9.18
N ALA A 336 -15.82 -9.47 8.37
CA ALA A 336 -17.26 -9.27 8.34
C ALA A 336 -18.01 -10.54 7.91
N VAL A 337 -17.52 -11.25 6.90
CA VAL A 337 -18.13 -12.49 6.40
C VAL A 337 -17.93 -13.64 7.39
N LEU A 338 -16.71 -13.83 7.92
CA LEU A 338 -16.41 -14.86 8.91
C LEU A 338 -17.16 -14.64 10.22
N GLY A 339 -17.33 -13.38 10.64
CA GLY A 339 -18.11 -12.99 11.81
C GLY A 339 -19.63 -13.03 11.60
N GLY A 340 -20.12 -13.33 10.38
CA GLY A 340 -21.55 -13.40 10.06
C GLY A 340 -22.25 -12.04 9.98
N SER A 341 -21.52 -10.93 10.02
CA SER A 341 -22.09 -9.59 9.87
C SER A 341 -22.32 -9.19 8.41
N ALA A 342 -21.76 -9.94 7.45
CA ALA A 342 -21.96 -9.74 6.02
C ALA A 342 -22.19 -11.06 5.27
N GLY A 343 -22.88 -11.00 4.14
CA GLY A 343 -22.99 -12.09 3.19
C GLY A 343 -21.72 -12.29 2.36
N PRO A 344 -21.53 -13.47 1.73
CA PRO A 344 -20.31 -13.79 0.98
C PRO A 344 -20.10 -12.92 -0.26
N GLY A 345 -21.14 -12.26 -0.80
CA GLY A 345 -21.05 -11.34 -1.91
C GLY A 345 -20.21 -10.10 -1.60
N LEU A 346 -20.06 -9.73 -0.32
CA LEU A 346 -19.15 -8.66 0.07
C LEU A 346 -17.72 -8.92 -0.41
N LEU A 347 -17.26 -10.17 -0.42
CA LEU A 347 -15.90 -10.53 -0.87
C LEU A 347 -15.68 -10.29 -2.38
N GLN A 348 -16.74 -10.33 -3.19
CA GLN A 348 -16.64 -10.02 -4.63
C GLN A 348 -16.31 -8.55 -4.86
N THR A 349 -16.62 -7.67 -3.91
CA THR A 349 -16.30 -6.24 -3.99
C THR A 349 -14.79 -5.97 -3.88
N TYR A 350 -13.99 -6.92 -3.38
CA TYR A 350 -12.53 -6.80 -3.33
C TYR A 350 -11.94 -6.61 -4.74
N GLU A 351 -12.27 -7.49 -5.66
CA GLU A 351 -11.84 -7.37 -7.06
C GLU A 351 -12.38 -6.10 -7.72
N ALA A 352 -13.67 -5.79 -7.52
CA ALA A 352 -14.32 -4.61 -8.10
C ALA A 352 -13.69 -3.28 -7.67
N GLU A 353 -13.11 -3.25 -6.46
CA GLU A 353 -12.47 -2.08 -5.88
C GLU A 353 -10.96 -2.03 -6.19
N ARG A 354 -10.24 -3.14 -5.97
CA ARG A 354 -8.77 -3.11 -5.97
C ARG A 354 -8.15 -3.32 -7.35
N LEU A 355 -8.74 -4.12 -8.22
CA LEU A 355 -8.24 -4.33 -9.59
C LEU A 355 -8.18 -3.03 -10.40
N PRO A 356 -9.22 -2.15 -10.42
CA PRO A 356 -9.12 -0.87 -11.12
C PRO A 356 -8.04 0.06 -10.55
N VAL A 357 -7.87 0.08 -9.22
CA VAL A 357 -6.82 0.86 -8.56
C VAL A 357 -5.44 0.36 -8.97
N ALA A 358 -5.20 -0.95 -8.99
CA ALA A 358 -3.93 -1.52 -9.39
C ALA A 358 -3.61 -1.19 -10.86
N ARG A 359 -4.58 -1.28 -11.77
CA ARG A 359 -4.39 -0.92 -13.19
C ARG A 359 -3.99 0.55 -13.35
N ALA A 360 -4.78 1.47 -12.79
CA ALA A 360 -4.51 2.89 -12.88
C ALA A 360 -3.17 3.29 -12.22
N THR A 361 -2.82 2.62 -11.12
CA THR A 361 -1.54 2.85 -10.44
C THR A 361 -0.37 2.31 -11.25
N SER A 362 -0.51 1.12 -11.86
CA SER A 362 0.52 0.49 -12.69
C SER A 362 0.82 1.33 -13.94
N GLU A 363 -0.22 1.76 -14.65
CA GLU A 363 -0.09 2.68 -15.79
C GLU A 363 0.65 3.97 -15.41
N ARG A 364 0.32 4.55 -14.24
CA ARG A 364 0.98 5.77 -13.74
C ARG A 364 2.44 5.52 -13.36
N ALA A 365 2.75 4.36 -12.76
CA ALA A 365 4.11 3.97 -12.41
C ALA A 365 4.97 3.77 -13.67
N SER A 366 4.43 3.14 -14.70
CA SER A 366 5.12 2.91 -15.98
C SER A 366 5.37 4.23 -16.72
N ALA A 367 4.41 5.14 -16.78
CA ALA A 367 4.58 6.46 -17.35
C ALA A 367 5.71 7.25 -16.65
N ARG A 368 5.76 7.23 -15.32
CA ARG A 368 6.84 7.87 -14.55
C ARG A 368 8.21 7.21 -14.76
N SER A 369 8.26 5.90 -14.94
CA SER A 369 9.50 5.20 -15.29
C SER A 369 10.09 5.72 -16.61
N ALA A 370 9.25 5.96 -17.58
CA ALA A 370 9.66 6.53 -18.86
C ALA A 370 10.19 7.97 -18.73
N GLU A 371 9.60 8.78 -17.83
CA GLU A 371 10.05 10.16 -17.56
C GLU A 371 11.41 10.22 -16.84
N HIS A 372 11.77 9.19 -16.06
CA HIS A 372 12.98 9.15 -15.22
C HIS A 372 13.94 8.04 -15.62
N SER A 373 13.88 7.59 -16.88
CA SER A 373 14.80 6.58 -17.37
C SER A 373 16.24 7.15 -17.41
N HIS A 374 17.18 6.41 -16.80
CA HIS A 374 18.60 6.70 -16.93
C HIS A 374 19.14 6.25 -18.31
N PRO A 375 20.30 6.76 -18.75
CA PRO A 375 20.93 6.31 -19.99
C PRO A 375 21.08 4.79 -20.03
N GLY A 376 20.55 4.16 -21.08
CA GLY A 376 20.50 2.70 -21.25
C GLY A 376 19.08 2.11 -21.15
N TYR A 377 18.11 2.87 -20.65
CA TYR A 377 16.71 2.55 -20.78
C TYR A 377 16.07 3.38 -21.90
N GLU A 378 15.78 2.76 -23.01
CA GLU A 378 14.95 3.36 -24.06
C GLU A 378 13.52 2.84 -23.87
N PRO A 379 12.58 3.68 -23.40
CA PRO A 379 11.18 3.27 -23.29
C PRO A 379 10.64 2.98 -24.69
N ASP A 380 9.76 1.98 -24.79
CA ASP A 380 9.05 1.74 -26.03
C ASP A 380 8.28 3.02 -26.43
N PRO A 381 8.47 3.56 -27.63
CA PRO A 381 7.81 4.78 -28.08
C PRO A 381 6.26 4.73 -28.02
N GLU A 382 5.68 3.52 -28.03
CA GLU A 382 4.24 3.32 -27.86
C GLU A 382 3.76 3.51 -26.42
N ILE A 383 4.66 3.46 -25.43
CA ILE A 383 4.32 3.62 -23.99
C ILE A 383 4.31 5.10 -23.56
N LEU A 384 4.91 5.97 -24.34
CA LEU A 384 4.87 7.41 -24.08
C LEU A 384 3.50 7.95 -24.54
N PRO A 385 2.59 8.35 -23.64
CA PRO A 385 1.46 9.15 -24.07
C PRO A 385 2.02 10.41 -24.73
N ALA A 386 1.52 10.72 -25.93
CA ALA A 386 1.86 11.96 -26.59
C ALA A 386 1.56 13.10 -25.59
N THR A 387 2.62 13.66 -25.01
CA THR A 387 2.49 14.85 -24.18
C THR A 387 2.15 15.99 -25.14
N GLU A 388 0.86 16.31 -25.27
CA GLU A 388 0.51 17.62 -25.77
C GLU A 388 1.18 18.63 -24.82
N PRO A 389 1.94 19.60 -25.34
CA PRO A 389 2.53 20.64 -24.51
C PRO A 389 1.40 21.32 -23.74
N GLU A 390 1.52 21.37 -22.41
CA GLU A 390 0.57 22.14 -21.60
C GLU A 390 0.56 23.57 -22.15
N PRO A 391 -0.61 24.18 -22.35
CA PRO A 391 -0.68 25.57 -22.81
C PRO A 391 0.05 26.46 -21.79
N ASP A 392 0.85 27.39 -22.30
CA ASP A 392 1.59 28.36 -21.49
C ASP A 392 0.68 28.97 -20.41
N PRO A 393 1.14 29.09 -19.16
CA PRO A 393 0.35 29.68 -18.09
C PRO A 393 0.00 31.13 -18.45
N GLU A 394 -1.25 31.51 -18.24
CA GLU A 394 -1.69 32.89 -18.47
C GLU A 394 -0.83 33.87 -17.66
N PRO A 395 -0.48 35.04 -18.22
CA PRO A 395 0.35 36.04 -17.54
C PRO A 395 -0.34 36.51 -16.24
N GLY A 396 0.28 36.21 -15.11
CA GLY A 396 -0.22 36.57 -13.77
C GLY A 396 -0.71 35.40 -12.92
N ALA A 397 -0.68 34.17 -13.41
CA ALA A 397 -0.88 32.99 -12.58
C ALA A 397 0.29 32.81 -11.60
N ALA A 398 -0.02 32.60 -10.33
CA ALA A 398 1.01 32.25 -9.34
C ALA A 398 1.82 31.03 -9.80
N PRO A 399 3.13 30.94 -9.47
CA PRO A 399 3.96 29.82 -9.91
C PRO A 399 3.28 28.53 -9.54
N ARG A 400 2.93 27.72 -10.54
CA ARG A 400 2.42 26.36 -10.35
C ARG A 400 3.55 25.47 -9.87
N GLY A 401 3.97 25.65 -8.62
CA GLY A 401 4.84 24.72 -7.95
C GLY A 401 4.07 23.41 -7.78
N GLY A 402 4.51 22.32 -8.41
CA GLY A 402 4.15 21.00 -8.01
C GLY A 402 3.29 20.14 -8.93
N GLY A 403 3.29 20.31 -10.24
CA GLY A 403 2.60 19.37 -11.16
C GLY A 403 3.05 17.91 -11.00
N ARG A 404 4.31 17.67 -10.62
CA ARG A 404 4.85 16.33 -10.39
C ARG A 404 4.45 15.73 -9.03
N GLN A 405 4.37 16.52 -7.94
CA GLN A 405 3.98 16.03 -6.62
C GLN A 405 2.48 15.72 -6.53
N GLY A 406 1.62 16.50 -7.16
CA GLY A 406 0.19 16.23 -7.23
C GLY A 406 -0.14 14.84 -7.78
N GLY A 407 0.64 14.35 -8.75
CA GLY A 407 0.48 13.00 -9.30
C GLY A 407 0.73 11.88 -8.29
N VAL A 408 1.77 11.98 -7.46
CA VAL A 408 2.10 10.96 -6.43
C VAL A 408 1.04 10.94 -5.33
N LEU A 409 0.56 12.09 -4.89
CA LEU A 409 -0.47 12.20 -3.86
C LEU A 409 -1.83 11.68 -4.34
N SER A 410 -2.19 11.94 -5.60
CA SER A 410 -3.41 11.39 -6.19
C SER A 410 -3.40 9.86 -6.20
N VAL A 411 -2.26 9.25 -6.51
CA VAL A 411 -2.09 7.79 -6.44
C VAL A 411 -2.11 7.30 -4.98
N ALA A 412 -1.42 8.00 -4.08
CA ALA A 412 -1.27 7.54 -2.68
C ALA A 412 -2.56 7.66 -1.87
N MET A 413 -3.31 8.76 -2.01
CA MET A 413 -4.44 9.12 -1.14
C MET A 413 -5.71 9.49 -1.89
N GLY A 414 -5.61 9.83 -3.18
CA GLY A 414 -6.72 10.35 -3.97
C GLY A 414 -7.49 9.30 -4.75
N TYR A 415 -7.03 8.04 -4.79
CA TYR A 415 -7.75 6.99 -5.48
C TYR A 415 -9.12 6.73 -4.85
N ARG A 416 -10.04 6.22 -5.65
CA ARG A 416 -11.44 6.01 -5.26
C ARG A 416 -11.99 4.67 -5.73
N TYR A 417 -13.03 4.23 -5.05
CA TYR A 417 -13.81 3.05 -5.43
C TYR A 417 -15.10 3.50 -6.11
N ASN A 418 -15.17 3.35 -7.42
CA ASN A 418 -16.35 3.73 -8.19
C ASN A 418 -17.43 2.65 -8.17
N ARG A 419 -17.10 1.46 -7.69
CA ARG A 419 -17.95 0.27 -7.58
C ARG A 419 -17.52 -0.55 -6.38
N GLY A 420 -18.34 -1.50 -5.97
CA GLY A 420 -18.06 -2.39 -4.85
C GLY A 420 -18.96 -2.12 -3.66
N ALA A 421 -18.43 -2.19 -2.44
CA ALA A 421 -19.17 -1.89 -1.21
C ALA A 421 -19.30 -0.36 -0.99
N VAL A 422 -19.87 0.31 -1.98
CA VAL A 422 -20.08 1.77 -2.04
C VAL A 422 -21.40 2.06 -2.74
N LEU A 423 -22.22 2.97 -2.19
CA LEU A 423 -23.47 3.41 -2.77
C LEU A 423 -23.43 4.90 -3.09
N GLY A 424 -23.83 5.26 -4.32
CA GLY A 424 -23.84 6.65 -4.79
C GLY A 424 -22.51 7.16 -5.32
N ALA A 425 -21.51 6.28 -5.53
CA ALA A 425 -20.30 6.64 -6.26
C ALA A 425 -20.60 6.83 -7.76
N ASP A 426 -19.93 7.79 -8.38
CA ASP A 426 -20.03 8.04 -9.82
C ASP A 426 -19.07 7.07 -10.57
N PRO A 427 -19.62 6.13 -11.37
CA PRO A 427 -18.81 5.14 -12.08
C PRO A 427 -17.94 5.71 -13.20
N GLU A 428 -18.24 6.94 -13.67
CA GLU A 428 -17.52 7.58 -14.78
C GLU A 428 -16.31 8.41 -14.32
N GLN A 429 -16.17 8.63 -13.01
CA GLN A 429 -15.00 9.35 -12.50
C GLN A 429 -13.73 8.51 -12.62
N PRO A 430 -12.55 9.12 -12.87
CA PRO A 430 -11.30 8.40 -12.88
C PRO A 430 -10.99 7.81 -11.50
N VAL A 431 -10.54 6.55 -11.49
CA VAL A 431 -10.15 5.83 -10.25
C VAL A 431 -9.01 6.54 -9.54
N VAL A 432 -8.02 7.02 -10.30
CA VAL A 432 -6.95 7.90 -9.80
C VAL A 432 -7.12 9.27 -10.48
N PRO A 433 -7.60 10.30 -9.77
CA PRO A 433 -7.81 11.61 -10.34
C PRO A 433 -6.47 12.34 -10.59
N ASP A 434 -6.44 13.27 -11.54
CA ASP A 434 -5.25 14.09 -11.82
C ASP A 434 -4.90 15.02 -10.65
N ARG A 435 -5.89 15.41 -9.87
CA ARG A 435 -5.73 16.23 -8.66
C ARG A 435 -6.44 15.57 -7.49
N MET A 436 -5.73 15.42 -6.39
CA MET A 436 -6.30 14.91 -5.16
C MET A 436 -7.42 15.82 -4.65
N ARG A 437 -8.59 15.22 -4.41
CA ARG A 437 -9.74 15.85 -3.74
C ARG A 437 -10.25 14.88 -2.67
N LEU A 438 -10.32 15.33 -1.44
CA LEU A 438 -10.94 14.62 -0.34
C LEU A 438 -12.18 15.42 0.06
N SER A 439 -13.36 14.99 -0.39
CA SER A 439 -14.59 15.76 -0.33
C SER A 439 -15.77 14.98 0.27
N GLY A 440 -15.49 13.86 0.95
CA GLY A 440 -16.55 13.03 1.52
C GLY A 440 -17.51 12.41 0.50
N GLU A 441 -17.15 12.39 -0.79
CA GLU A 441 -17.92 11.71 -1.83
C GLU A 441 -17.87 10.18 -1.63
N PRO A 442 -18.99 9.47 -1.88
CA PRO A 442 -18.96 8.02 -1.85
C PRO A 442 -17.86 7.44 -2.72
N GLY A 443 -17.15 6.47 -2.18
CA GLY A 443 -15.99 5.84 -2.82
C GLY A 443 -14.66 6.56 -2.64
N SER A 444 -14.63 7.79 -2.13
CA SER A 444 -13.39 8.47 -1.75
C SER A 444 -12.91 8.09 -0.36
N ARG A 445 -11.61 8.25 -0.09
CA ARG A 445 -11.10 8.24 1.27
C ARG A 445 -11.78 9.34 2.09
N ALA A 446 -12.27 9.00 3.28
CA ALA A 446 -12.89 9.99 4.18
C ALA A 446 -11.89 11.11 4.52
N PRO A 447 -12.29 12.38 4.46
CA PRO A 447 -11.43 13.51 4.79
C PRO A 447 -10.90 13.43 6.23
N HIS A 448 -9.65 13.86 6.40
CA HIS A 448 -9.06 14.01 7.71
C HIS A 448 -9.54 15.31 8.38
N MET A 449 -9.88 15.21 9.65
CA MET A 449 -10.16 16.34 10.55
C MET A 449 -9.57 16.07 11.92
N TRP A 450 -9.16 17.13 12.61
CA TRP A 450 -8.86 17.05 14.02
C TRP A 450 -10.14 17.25 14.84
N LEU A 451 -10.40 16.34 15.78
CA LEU A 451 -11.61 16.25 16.59
C LEU A 451 -11.23 16.13 18.07
N CYS A 452 -11.93 16.85 18.94
CA CYS A 452 -11.78 16.75 20.40
C CYS A 452 -13.02 16.09 20.99
N GLY A 453 -12.86 15.23 21.98
CA GLY A 453 -13.95 14.82 22.85
C GLY A 453 -14.38 15.95 23.79
N PRO A 454 -15.60 15.93 24.32
CA PRO A 454 -16.03 16.91 25.31
C PRO A 454 -15.11 16.91 26.54
N GLY A 455 -14.40 18.03 26.76
CA GLY A 455 -13.44 18.17 27.87
C GLY A 455 -12.07 17.51 27.64
N GLU A 456 -11.81 16.91 26.49
CA GLU A 456 -10.50 16.39 26.11
C GLU A 456 -9.68 17.49 25.42
N PRO A 457 -8.49 17.86 25.95
CA PRO A 457 -7.69 18.94 25.37
C PRO A 457 -6.89 18.50 24.14
N GLU A 458 -6.62 17.20 23.98
CA GLU A 458 -5.81 16.67 22.89
C GLU A 458 -6.68 16.22 21.72
N PRO A 459 -6.49 16.80 20.53
CA PRO A 459 -7.26 16.42 19.36
C PRO A 459 -6.83 15.03 18.85
N LYS A 460 -7.81 14.22 18.45
CA LYS A 460 -7.65 12.96 17.73
C LYS A 460 -7.98 13.18 16.25
N SER A 461 -7.37 12.40 15.38
CA SER A 461 -7.74 12.42 13.96
C SER A 461 -9.06 11.68 13.73
N SER A 462 -9.89 12.18 12.80
CA SER A 462 -11.03 11.39 12.31
C SER A 462 -10.62 10.05 11.71
N VAL A 463 -9.40 9.93 11.20
CA VAL A 463 -8.83 8.66 10.69
C VAL A 463 -8.76 7.59 11.79
N ASP A 464 -8.51 8.00 13.03
CA ASP A 464 -8.42 7.10 14.19
C ASP A 464 -9.77 6.48 14.60
N LEU A 465 -10.87 6.94 14.01
CA LEU A 465 -12.20 6.35 14.22
C LEU A 465 -12.46 5.11 13.35
N TYR A 466 -11.69 4.92 12.26
CA TYR A 466 -11.97 3.92 11.24
C TYR A 466 -11.00 2.73 11.36
N GLU A 467 -11.48 1.57 11.75
CA GLU A 467 -10.73 0.30 11.71
C GLU A 467 -11.65 -0.91 11.83
N ARG A 468 -12.44 -0.97 12.90
CA ARG A 468 -13.17 -2.20 13.29
C ARG A 468 -14.65 -2.16 13.02
N SER A 469 -15.19 -0.98 12.85
CA SER A 469 -16.62 -0.72 12.68
C SER A 469 -16.88 0.18 11.49
N PHE A 470 -18.09 0.16 11.00
CA PHE A 470 -18.60 1.29 10.24
C PHE A 470 -18.74 2.48 11.17
N VAL A 471 -18.54 3.68 10.64
CA VAL A 471 -18.69 4.93 11.41
C VAL A 471 -19.68 5.85 10.71
N LEU A 472 -20.73 6.23 11.42
CA LEU A 472 -21.64 7.27 10.96
C LEU A 472 -21.24 8.62 11.59
N LEU A 473 -21.10 9.63 10.76
CA LEU A 473 -20.89 11.02 11.15
C LEU A 473 -22.11 11.86 10.79
N SER A 474 -22.62 12.65 11.73
CA SER A 474 -23.74 13.57 11.52
C SER A 474 -23.65 14.76 12.47
N SER A 475 -24.46 15.80 12.27
CA SER A 475 -24.55 16.90 13.26
C SER A 475 -25.30 16.46 14.52
N GLU A 476 -25.02 17.15 15.64
CA GLU A 476 -25.60 16.86 16.96
C GLU A 476 -27.12 16.97 17.02
N ASP A 477 -27.73 17.86 16.27
CA ASP A 477 -29.19 18.12 16.27
C ASP A 477 -29.99 17.23 15.31
N THR A 478 -29.43 16.09 14.88
CA THR A 478 -30.06 15.22 13.87
C THR A 478 -30.44 13.85 14.44
N PRO A 479 -31.44 13.16 13.87
CA PRO A 479 -31.84 11.82 14.32
C PRO A 479 -30.88 10.70 13.88
N TRP A 480 -29.83 10.98 13.11
CA TRP A 480 -28.98 9.98 12.46
C TRP A 480 -28.24 9.07 13.44
N CYS A 481 -27.68 9.64 14.53
CA CYS A 481 -26.97 8.82 15.52
C CYS A 481 -27.90 7.86 16.26
N ALA A 482 -29.14 8.27 16.56
CA ALA A 482 -30.14 7.38 17.17
C ALA A 482 -30.57 6.28 16.19
N ALA A 483 -30.80 6.62 14.93
CA ALA A 483 -31.12 5.69 13.86
C ALA A 483 -29.99 4.67 13.66
N ALA A 484 -28.74 5.11 13.65
CA ALA A 484 -27.57 4.22 13.50
C ALA A 484 -27.47 3.20 14.64
N ARG A 485 -27.68 3.63 15.89
CA ARG A 485 -27.67 2.73 17.06
C ARG A 485 -28.79 1.68 16.96
N SER A 486 -30.01 2.08 16.56
CA SER A 486 -31.14 1.17 16.34
C SER A 486 -30.83 0.13 15.25
N VAL A 487 -30.31 0.57 14.10
CA VAL A 487 -29.96 -0.32 12.99
C VAL A 487 -28.79 -1.25 13.35
N ALA A 488 -27.80 -0.77 14.11
CA ALA A 488 -26.70 -1.58 14.60
C ALA A 488 -27.19 -2.77 15.44
N GLU A 489 -28.16 -2.51 16.36
CA GLU A 489 -28.78 -3.55 17.19
C GLU A 489 -29.61 -4.53 16.34
N GLN A 490 -30.43 -4.02 15.41
CA GLN A 490 -31.30 -4.86 14.55
C GLN A 490 -30.48 -5.80 13.67
N LEU A 491 -29.38 -5.31 13.11
CA LEU A 491 -28.53 -6.07 12.19
C LEU A 491 -27.39 -6.82 12.90
N GLY A 492 -27.14 -6.56 14.18
CA GLY A 492 -25.99 -7.13 14.90
C GLY A 492 -24.66 -6.71 14.29
N LEU A 493 -24.51 -5.42 13.90
CA LEU A 493 -23.35 -4.90 13.19
C LEU A 493 -22.47 -4.04 14.10
N PRO A 494 -21.14 -4.08 13.95
CA PRO A 494 -20.27 -3.09 14.53
C PRO A 494 -20.43 -1.76 13.77
N LEU A 495 -21.19 -0.83 14.32
CA LEU A 495 -21.45 0.50 13.78
C LEU A 495 -21.37 1.52 14.91
N ASP A 496 -20.38 2.39 14.84
CA ASP A 496 -20.24 3.54 15.72
C ASP A 496 -20.90 4.77 15.10
N ALA A 497 -21.50 5.62 15.92
CA ALA A 497 -22.14 6.84 15.45
C ALA A 497 -21.73 8.02 16.31
N TYR A 498 -21.25 9.09 15.67
CA TYR A 498 -20.76 10.29 16.34
C TYR A 498 -21.51 11.54 15.86
N ALA A 499 -22.04 12.27 16.84
CA ALA A 499 -22.61 13.60 16.66
C ALA A 499 -21.51 14.66 16.70
N LEU A 500 -21.34 15.39 15.60
CA LEU A 500 -20.35 16.47 15.46
C LEU A 500 -21.02 17.83 15.65
N GLY A 501 -20.43 18.68 16.49
CA GLY A 501 -20.95 20.01 16.75
C GLY A 501 -20.16 20.73 17.83
N THR A 502 -20.71 21.83 18.35
CA THR A 502 -20.14 22.62 19.44
C THR A 502 -21.08 22.74 20.64
N GLY A 503 -22.26 22.16 20.54
CA GLY A 503 -23.29 22.15 21.57
C GLY A 503 -23.10 21.01 22.58
N PRO A 504 -24.04 20.90 23.53
CA PRO A 504 -23.92 19.95 24.64
C PRO A 504 -24.17 18.48 24.25
N GLU A 505 -24.79 18.24 23.09
CA GLU A 505 -25.10 16.90 22.60
C GLU A 505 -24.04 16.36 21.63
N ALA A 506 -22.96 17.13 21.38
CA ALA A 506 -21.89 16.70 20.50
C ALA A 506 -20.99 15.64 21.17
N ASP A 507 -20.80 14.51 20.48
CA ASP A 507 -19.81 13.49 20.86
C ASP A 507 -18.39 13.93 20.51
N LEU A 508 -18.24 14.68 19.41
CA LEU A 508 -16.96 15.18 18.90
C LEU A 508 -17.07 16.62 18.41
N ILE A 509 -16.07 17.41 18.74
CA ILE A 509 -15.98 18.83 18.41
C ILE A 509 -14.86 19.04 17.40
N PRO A 510 -15.15 19.57 16.19
CA PRO A 510 -14.12 19.92 15.23
C PRO A 510 -13.10 20.91 15.82
N ALA A 511 -11.82 20.53 15.85
CA ALA A 511 -10.76 21.40 16.32
C ALA A 511 -10.54 22.58 15.35
N ASN A 512 -10.03 23.69 15.86
CA ASN A 512 -9.68 24.88 15.08
C ASN A 512 -10.86 25.51 14.29
N GLY A 513 -12.11 25.27 14.72
CA GLY A 513 -13.30 25.83 14.04
C GLY A 513 -13.58 25.28 12.66
N GLY A 514 -13.08 24.08 12.35
CA GLY A 514 -13.35 23.40 11.07
C GLY A 514 -14.85 23.09 10.89
N ASP A 515 -15.36 23.27 9.69
CA ASP A 515 -16.72 22.86 9.32
C ASP A 515 -16.72 21.45 8.73
N TRP A 516 -17.22 20.48 9.50
CA TRP A 516 -17.27 19.09 9.08
C TRP A 516 -18.21 18.90 7.88
N THR A 517 -19.25 19.72 7.75
CA THR A 517 -20.23 19.61 6.66
C THR A 517 -19.63 20.06 5.32
N GLU A 518 -18.84 21.13 5.34
CA GLU A 518 -18.09 21.60 4.16
C GLU A 518 -17.05 20.53 3.73
N VAL A 519 -16.28 20.01 4.70
CA VAL A 519 -15.22 19.02 4.42
C VAL A 519 -15.79 17.72 3.84
N HIS A 520 -16.98 17.28 4.30
CA HIS A 520 -17.63 16.07 3.82
C HIS A 520 -18.67 16.30 2.72
N GLY A 521 -18.88 17.55 2.28
CA GLY A 521 -19.79 17.90 1.20
C GLY A 521 -21.26 17.55 1.51
N THR A 522 -21.70 17.81 2.74
CA THR A 522 -23.07 17.58 3.20
C THR A 522 -23.67 18.86 3.79
N THR A 523 -24.96 18.85 4.11
CA THR A 523 -25.59 19.90 4.91
C THR A 523 -25.60 19.50 6.40
N PRO A 524 -25.95 20.40 7.32
CA PRO A 524 -26.10 20.06 8.74
C PRO A 524 -27.09 18.91 9.01
N GLU A 525 -28.09 18.73 8.14
CA GLU A 525 -29.09 17.66 8.27
C GLU A 525 -28.66 16.33 7.63
N GLY A 526 -27.53 16.30 6.95
CA GLY A 526 -27.00 15.14 6.26
C GLY A 526 -26.22 14.20 7.16
N ALA A 527 -25.74 13.11 6.57
CA ALA A 527 -24.88 12.13 7.25
C ALA A 527 -23.90 11.47 6.28
N VAL A 528 -22.80 10.97 6.83
CA VAL A 528 -21.75 10.25 6.09
C VAL A 528 -21.47 8.93 6.79
N LEU A 529 -21.53 7.83 6.04
CA LEU A 529 -21.19 6.50 6.49
C LEU A 529 -19.79 6.11 5.96
N VAL A 530 -18.87 5.85 6.86
CA VAL A 530 -17.49 5.48 6.55
C VAL A 530 -17.27 4.00 6.86
N ARG A 531 -16.58 3.29 5.98
CA ARG A 531 -16.22 1.87 6.11
C ARG A 531 -15.05 1.67 7.09
N PRO A 532 -14.84 0.42 7.57
CA PRO A 532 -13.67 0.10 8.40
C PRO A 532 -12.33 0.45 7.76
N ASP A 533 -12.23 0.43 6.44
CA ASP A 533 -11.01 0.82 5.71
C ASP A 533 -10.89 2.33 5.43
N GLY A 534 -11.75 3.15 6.05
CA GLY A 534 -11.68 4.61 5.98
C GLY A 534 -12.17 5.21 4.66
N PHE A 535 -12.92 4.46 3.84
CA PHE A 535 -13.59 4.98 2.65
C PHE A 535 -15.05 5.30 2.91
N VAL A 536 -15.55 6.37 2.31
CA VAL A 536 -16.97 6.75 2.40
C VAL A 536 -17.79 5.71 1.65
N ALA A 537 -18.59 4.95 2.40
CA ALA A 537 -19.50 3.95 1.84
C ALA A 537 -20.74 4.57 1.20
N TRP A 538 -21.24 5.64 1.84
CA TRP A 538 -22.48 6.31 1.46
C TRP A 538 -22.55 7.69 2.12
N ARG A 539 -23.32 8.59 1.51
CA ARG A 539 -23.58 9.95 2.02
C ARG A 539 -25.02 10.37 1.74
N SER A 540 -25.70 10.90 2.74
CA SER A 540 -26.88 11.73 2.54
C SER A 540 -26.49 13.20 2.60
N ALA A 541 -26.66 13.92 1.51
CA ALA A 541 -26.32 15.34 1.46
C ALA A 541 -27.36 16.22 2.19
N GLN A 542 -28.57 15.73 2.45
CA GLN A 542 -29.71 16.46 3.00
C GLN A 542 -30.50 15.60 4.00
N ALA A 543 -31.46 16.24 4.69
CA ALA A 543 -32.41 15.55 5.53
C ALA A 543 -33.21 14.48 4.77
N VAL A 544 -33.50 13.37 5.44
CA VAL A 544 -34.40 12.32 4.95
C VAL A 544 -35.57 12.15 5.91
N ALA A 545 -36.69 11.64 5.41
CA ALA A 545 -37.90 11.47 6.22
C ALA A 545 -37.78 10.38 7.29
N ASP A 546 -37.04 9.30 6.97
CA ASP A 546 -36.85 8.15 7.85
C ASP A 546 -35.37 7.70 7.78
N PRO A 547 -34.49 8.24 8.62
CA PRO A 547 -33.08 7.87 8.67
C PRO A 547 -32.82 6.40 9.00
N GLU A 548 -33.66 5.78 9.84
CA GLU A 548 -33.51 4.39 10.26
C GLU A 548 -33.77 3.44 9.08
N ALA A 549 -34.87 3.63 8.34
CA ALA A 549 -35.18 2.83 7.16
C ALA A 549 -34.09 2.99 6.08
N VAL A 550 -33.61 4.23 5.85
CA VAL A 550 -32.53 4.51 4.87
C VAL A 550 -31.23 3.80 5.27
N LEU A 551 -30.80 3.92 6.53
CA LEU A 551 -29.55 3.27 6.99
C LEU A 551 -29.67 1.74 6.96
N HIS A 552 -30.83 1.19 7.31
CA HIS A 552 -31.08 -0.24 7.23
C HIS A 552 -30.93 -0.74 5.79
N GLU A 553 -31.54 -0.09 4.81
CA GLU A 553 -31.42 -0.43 3.39
C GLU A 553 -29.96 -0.29 2.90
N VAL A 554 -29.29 0.82 3.24
CA VAL A 554 -27.89 1.07 2.89
C VAL A 554 -26.98 -0.05 3.41
N LEU A 555 -27.06 -0.37 4.70
CA LEU A 555 -26.18 -1.37 5.31
C LEU A 555 -26.49 -2.79 4.84
N THR A 556 -27.75 -3.16 4.65
CA THR A 556 -28.09 -4.48 4.11
C THR A 556 -27.62 -4.67 2.68
N THR A 557 -27.68 -3.61 1.87
CA THR A 557 -27.15 -3.62 0.49
C THR A 557 -25.62 -3.69 0.46
N LEU A 558 -24.93 -2.86 1.24
CA LEU A 558 -23.45 -2.84 1.31
C LEU A 558 -22.87 -4.17 1.78
N LEU A 559 -23.57 -4.85 2.68
CA LEU A 559 -23.11 -6.08 3.36
C LEU A 559 -23.65 -7.36 2.74
N ASP A 560 -24.32 -7.30 1.58
CA ASP A 560 -24.90 -8.47 0.92
C ASP A 560 -25.83 -9.27 1.85
N ARG A 561 -26.72 -8.56 2.57
CA ARG A 561 -27.68 -9.14 3.52
C ARG A 561 -29.14 -8.97 3.07
N ALA A 562 -29.36 -8.55 1.83
CA ALA A 562 -30.69 -8.33 1.26
C ALA A 562 -31.42 -9.64 0.91
#